data_b4ec0f72868f5e6fee4acf9361efcde5
#
_entry.id   b4ec0f72868f5e6fee4acf9361efcde5
#
_cell.length_a   1.000
_cell.length_b   1.000
_cell.length_c   1.000
_cell.angle_alpha   90.00
_cell.angle_beta   90.00
_cell.angle_gamma   90.00
#
_symmetry.space_group_name_H-M   'P 1'
#
loop_
_entity.id
_entity.type
_entity.pdbx_description
1 polymer ?
#
loop_
_entity_poly.entity_id
_entity_poly.type
_entity_poly.pdbx_seq_one_letter_code
_entity_poly.pdbx_strand_id
1 'polypeptide(L)'
;MRTYEALYIIAPNMDDDAIQAVVKGVETLITSNGGTIVRSELWGRRKLAYEIKKHGEGVYVLVRFTADPEFVKRLDTYFKLSEMIIRALVLLLDERTLKLEEEQTRRREEEARLAATRTRNEGDEDEDDEDEDDD
;
A
#
# COMPACT_ATOMS: atom_id res chain seq x y z
N MET A 1 21.11 4.35 2.21
CA MET A 1 19.71 4.52 1.79
C MET A 1 18.76 4.20 2.93
N ARG A 2 17.63 4.85 2.95
CA ARG A 2 16.60 4.65 3.97
C ARG A 2 15.30 4.24 3.31
N THR A 3 14.42 3.62 4.09
CA THR A 3 13.10 3.17 3.61
C THR A 3 12.06 4.24 3.93
N TYR A 4 11.31 4.60 2.92
CA TYR A 4 10.23 5.59 3.02
C TYR A 4 8.92 5.01 2.53
N GLU A 5 7.84 5.62 2.98
CA GLU A 5 6.51 5.30 2.50
C GLU A 5 5.81 6.59 2.11
N ALA A 6 5.33 6.65 0.89
CA ALA A 6 4.58 7.80 0.40
C ALA A 6 3.14 7.39 0.15
N LEU A 7 2.21 8.14 0.73
CA LEU A 7 0.79 8.03 0.44
C LEU A 7 0.39 9.30 -0.30
N TYR A 8 -0.08 9.15 -1.51
CA TYR A 8 -0.53 10.32 -2.27
C TYR A 8 -1.93 10.10 -2.85
N ILE A 9 -2.60 11.22 -3.09
CA ILE A 9 -4.00 11.22 -3.54
C ILE A 9 -4.04 11.91 -4.90
N ILE A 10 -4.54 11.18 -5.90
CA ILE A 10 -4.70 11.68 -7.26
C ILE A 10 -6.11 12.25 -7.41
N ALA A 11 -6.25 13.33 -8.18
CA ALA A 11 -7.55 13.94 -8.45
C ALA A 11 -8.52 12.92 -9.04
N PRO A 12 -9.81 12.94 -8.61
CA PRO A 12 -10.76 11.87 -8.98
C PRO A 12 -11.31 11.97 -10.40
N ASN A 13 -11.10 13.08 -11.08
CA ASN A 13 -11.64 13.35 -12.40
C ASN A 13 -10.77 12.81 -13.55
N MET A 14 -9.86 11.89 -13.23
CA MET A 14 -8.95 11.31 -14.22
C MET A 14 -9.39 9.89 -14.57
N ASP A 15 -9.17 9.49 -15.83
CA ASP A 15 -9.44 8.13 -16.24
C ASP A 15 -8.34 7.17 -15.77
N ASP A 16 -8.57 5.87 -15.96
CA ASP A 16 -7.64 4.85 -15.46
C ASP A 16 -6.26 4.93 -16.12
N ASP A 17 -6.19 5.26 -17.39
CA ASP A 17 -4.93 5.41 -18.11
C ASP A 17 -4.13 6.59 -17.57
N ALA A 18 -4.77 7.70 -17.27
CA ALA A 18 -4.14 8.86 -16.69
C ALA A 18 -3.65 8.57 -15.27
N ILE A 19 -4.44 7.85 -14.48
CA ILE A 19 -4.06 7.43 -13.12
C ILE A 19 -2.82 6.54 -13.18
N GLN A 20 -2.79 5.56 -14.07
CA GLN A 20 -1.64 4.68 -14.24
C GLN A 20 -0.40 5.44 -14.68
N ALA A 21 -0.56 6.44 -15.53
CA ALA A 21 0.55 7.30 -15.96
C ALA A 21 1.15 8.08 -14.79
N VAL A 22 0.32 8.57 -13.87
CA VAL A 22 0.77 9.28 -12.67
C VAL A 22 1.54 8.32 -11.76
N VAL A 23 1.01 7.13 -11.51
CA VAL A 23 1.67 6.11 -10.68
C VAL A 23 3.03 5.73 -11.27
N LYS A 24 3.06 5.47 -12.56
CA LYS A 24 4.29 5.11 -13.26
C LYS A 24 5.31 6.25 -13.26
N GLY A 25 4.85 7.49 -13.36
CA GLY A 25 5.71 8.66 -13.27
C GLY A 25 6.40 8.78 -11.92
N VAL A 26 5.68 8.53 -10.84
CA VAL A 26 6.24 8.53 -9.48
C VAL A 26 7.27 7.41 -9.34
N GLU A 27 6.95 6.20 -9.77
CA GLU A 27 7.86 5.06 -9.71
C GLU A 27 9.13 5.30 -10.52
N THR A 28 8.99 5.85 -11.72
CA THR A 28 10.12 6.17 -12.59
C THR A 28 11.03 7.22 -11.96
N LEU A 29 10.45 8.23 -11.33
CA LEU A 29 11.22 9.26 -10.64
C LEU A 29 12.08 8.64 -9.53
N ILE A 30 11.49 7.74 -8.74
CA ILE A 30 12.20 7.05 -7.67
C ILE A 30 13.34 6.20 -8.23
N THR A 31 13.05 5.36 -9.21
CA THR A 31 14.05 4.42 -9.77
C THR A 31 15.15 5.13 -10.56
N SER A 32 14.81 6.19 -11.28
CA SER A 32 15.78 6.99 -12.04
C SER A 32 16.81 7.69 -11.15
N ASN A 33 16.47 7.93 -9.90
CA ASN A 33 17.36 8.57 -8.93
C ASN A 33 18.01 7.58 -7.97
N GLY A 34 18.09 6.32 -8.37
CA GLY A 34 18.78 5.29 -7.62
C GLY A 34 17.98 4.61 -6.52
N GLY A 35 16.70 4.93 -6.40
CA GLY A 35 15.81 4.29 -5.44
C GLY A 35 15.30 2.95 -5.92
N THR A 36 14.75 2.18 -5.00
CA THR A 36 14.16 0.87 -5.29
C THR A 36 12.73 0.84 -4.77
N ILE A 37 11.80 0.40 -5.61
CA ILE A 37 10.41 0.22 -5.20
C ILE A 37 10.29 -1.10 -4.44
N VAL A 38 9.85 -1.02 -3.19
CA VAL A 38 9.59 -2.19 -2.34
C VAL A 38 8.16 -2.68 -2.56
N ARG A 39 7.21 -1.74 -2.61
CA ARG A 39 5.79 -2.07 -2.75
C ARG A 39 5.07 -0.86 -3.36
N SER A 40 4.16 -1.12 -4.26
CA SER A 40 3.31 -0.09 -4.86
C SER A 40 1.88 -0.62 -4.90
N GLU A 41 0.95 0.11 -4.30
CA GLU A 41 -0.45 -0.30 -4.18
C GLU A 41 -1.37 0.82 -4.63
N LEU A 42 -2.28 0.50 -5.52
CA LEU A 42 -3.38 1.39 -5.87
C LEU A 42 -4.59 1.01 -5.03
N TRP A 43 -4.97 1.89 -4.10
CA TRP A 43 -6.10 1.63 -3.20
C TRP A 43 -7.44 1.97 -3.84
N GLY A 44 -7.44 2.76 -4.89
CA GLY A 44 -8.64 3.16 -5.60
C GLY A 44 -9.28 4.42 -5.04
N ARG A 45 -10.49 4.70 -5.53
CA ARG A 45 -11.23 5.91 -5.15
C ARG A 45 -11.83 5.77 -3.77
N ARG A 46 -11.66 6.81 -2.97
CA ARG A 46 -12.22 6.88 -1.61
C ARG A 46 -12.69 8.30 -1.33
N LYS A 47 -13.69 8.40 -0.47
CA LYS A 47 -14.14 9.69 0.03
C LYS A 47 -13.11 10.27 0.97
N LEU A 48 -12.87 11.57 0.85
CA LEU A 48 -11.99 12.31 1.75
C LEU A 48 -12.77 12.68 3.02
N ALA A 49 -12.06 12.76 4.14
CA ALA A 49 -12.66 13.18 5.41
C ALA A 49 -13.13 14.64 5.34
N TYR A 50 -12.47 15.44 4.49
CA TYR A 50 -12.81 16.83 4.21
C TYR A 50 -12.35 17.15 2.79
N GLU A 51 -12.92 18.20 2.20
CA GLU A 51 -12.55 18.61 0.85
C GLU A 51 -11.10 19.06 0.76
N ILE A 52 -10.39 18.60 -0.27
CA ILE A 52 -9.05 19.04 -0.61
C ILE A 52 -9.09 19.61 -2.02
N LYS A 53 -8.72 20.87 -2.19
CA LYS A 53 -8.75 21.56 -3.49
C LYS A 53 -10.10 21.39 -4.19
N LYS A 54 -11.18 21.49 -3.44
CA LYS A 54 -12.58 21.34 -3.90
C LYS A 54 -12.97 19.93 -4.34
N HIS A 55 -12.16 18.92 -4.01
CA HIS A 55 -12.49 17.53 -4.28
C HIS A 55 -12.95 16.85 -2.99
N GLY A 56 -14.08 16.15 -3.06
CA GLY A 56 -14.63 15.37 -1.93
C GLY A 56 -14.17 13.92 -1.94
N GLU A 57 -13.51 13.49 -3.00
CA GLU A 57 -12.95 12.13 -3.11
C GLU A 57 -11.61 12.19 -3.85
N GLY A 58 -10.90 11.08 -3.84
CA GLY A 58 -9.60 10.98 -4.53
C GLY A 58 -9.18 9.54 -4.71
N VAL A 59 -8.17 9.35 -5.53
CA VAL A 59 -7.59 8.04 -5.78
C VAL A 59 -6.32 7.89 -4.93
N TYR A 60 -6.34 6.93 -4.02
CA TYR A 60 -5.24 6.71 -3.06
C TYR A 60 -4.22 5.74 -3.62
N VAL A 61 -2.94 6.11 -3.52
CA VAL A 61 -1.83 5.28 -3.93
C VAL A 61 -0.80 5.25 -2.81
N LEU A 62 -0.33 4.05 -2.48
CA LEU A 62 0.73 3.84 -1.49
C LEU A 62 1.96 3.30 -2.22
N VAL A 63 3.12 3.90 -1.99
CA VAL A 63 4.39 3.39 -2.50
C VAL A 63 5.42 3.34 -1.36
N ARG A 64 6.03 2.18 -1.17
CA ARG A 64 7.14 1.99 -0.25
C ARG A 64 8.42 1.83 -1.07
N PHE A 65 9.44 2.57 -0.72
CA PHE A 65 10.68 2.61 -1.51
C PHE A 65 11.88 2.89 -0.63
N THR A 66 13.07 2.54 -1.15
CA THR A 66 14.34 2.94 -0.54
C THR A 66 14.95 4.05 -1.39
N ALA A 67 15.54 5.04 -0.74
CA ALA A 67 16.15 6.17 -1.43
C ALA A 67 17.08 6.93 -0.50
N ASP A 68 17.87 7.82 -1.08
CA ASP A 68 18.68 8.77 -0.31
C ASP A 68 17.77 9.87 0.28
N PRO A 69 18.07 10.35 1.49
CA PRO A 69 17.29 11.43 2.10
C PRO A 69 17.19 12.70 1.24
N GLU A 70 18.22 13.00 0.47
CA GLU A 70 18.21 14.16 -0.42
C GLU A 70 17.18 14.03 -1.55
N PHE A 71 16.97 12.81 -2.04
CA PHE A 71 15.96 12.56 -3.06
C PHE A 71 14.55 12.83 -2.56
N VAL A 72 14.28 12.56 -1.29
CA VAL A 72 12.95 12.76 -0.71
C VAL A 72 12.49 14.21 -0.84
N LYS A 73 13.40 15.17 -0.75
CA LYS A 73 13.08 16.59 -0.96
C LYS A 73 12.61 16.86 -2.39
N ARG A 74 13.23 16.21 -3.36
CA ARG A 74 12.82 16.30 -4.77
C ARG A 74 11.47 15.66 -4.99
N LEU A 75 11.23 14.53 -4.37
CA LEU A 75 9.94 13.84 -4.46
C LEU A 75 8.83 14.68 -3.86
N ASP A 76 9.07 15.29 -2.70
CA ASP A 76 8.11 16.18 -2.05
C ASP A 76 7.78 17.39 -2.95
N THR A 77 8.80 17.97 -3.57
CA THR A 77 8.61 19.06 -4.51
C THR A 77 7.81 18.62 -5.74
N TYR A 78 8.12 17.43 -6.25
CA TYR A 78 7.40 16.85 -7.37
C TYR A 78 5.91 16.72 -7.06
N PHE A 79 5.58 16.20 -5.87
CA PHE A 79 4.19 16.07 -5.44
C PHE A 79 3.50 17.44 -5.33
N LYS A 80 4.17 18.43 -4.77
CA LYS A 80 3.61 19.77 -4.60
C LYS A 80 3.36 20.48 -5.92
N LEU A 81 4.20 20.25 -6.91
CA LEU A 81 4.09 20.88 -8.23
C LEU A 81 3.15 20.13 -9.17
N SER A 82 2.77 18.91 -8.86
CA SER A 82 1.89 18.14 -9.70
C SER A 82 0.45 18.63 -9.55
N GLU A 83 -0.18 18.97 -10.67
CA GLU A 83 -1.58 19.37 -10.69
C GLU A 83 -2.52 18.18 -10.49
N MET A 84 -2.05 16.99 -10.79
CA MET A 84 -2.82 15.76 -10.72
C MET A 84 -2.85 15.16 -9.31
N ILE A 85 -1.87 15.50 -8.48
CA ILE A 85 -1.77 15.01 -7.11
C ILE A 85 -2.25 16.10 -6.17
N ILE A 86 -3.36 15.86 -5.50
CA ILE A 86 -3.99 16.87 -4.63
C ILE A 86 -3.42 16.87 -3.21
N ARG A 87 -2.82 15.77 -2.79
CA ARG A 87 -2.16 15.66 -1.49
C ARG A 87 -1.14 14.54 -1.51
N ALA A 88 -0.07 14.70 -0.74
CA ALA A 88 0.93 13.66 -0.55
C ALA A 88 1.55 13.75 0.84
N LEU A 89 1.89 12.59 1.39
CA LEU A 89 2.56 12.45 2.67
C LEU A 89 3.69 11.45 2.51
N VAL A 90 4.90 11.85 2.89
CA VAL A 90 6.08 10.97 2.86
C VAL A 90 6.55 10.73 4.29
N LEU A 91 6.67 9.47 4.68
CA LEU A 91 7.10 9.06 6.01
C LEU A 91 8.41 8.27 5.93
N LEU A 92 9.30 8.54 6.88
CA LEU A 92 10.49 7.72 7.07
C LEU A 92 10.12 6.51 7.93
N LEU A 93 10.42 5.32 7.45
CA LEU A 93 10.24 4.09 8.20
C LEU A 93 11.57 3.70 8.82
N ASP A 94 11.65 3.68 10.15
CA ASP A 94 12.87 3.28 10.83
C ASP A 94 12.99 1.75 10.88
N GLU A 95 14.19 1.26 11.17
CA GLU A 95 14.46 -0.18 11.23
C GLU A 95 13.61 -0.90 12.27
N ARG A 96 13.32 -0.22 13.36
CA ARG A 96 12.52 -0.79 14.45
C ARG A 96 11.08 -1.03 14.00
N THR A 97 10.49 -0.08 13.30
CA THR A 97 9.14 -0.21 12.74
C THR A 97 9.09 -1.33 11.70
N LEU A 98 10.10 -1.40 10.83
CA LEU A 98 10.18 -2.45 9.81
C LEU A 98 10.30 -3.83 10.42
N LYS A 99 11.11 -3.98 11.47
CA LYS A 99 11.24 -5.25 12.18
C LYS A 99 9.96 -5.67 12.86
N LEU A 100 9.25 -4.72 13.46
CA LEU A 100 7.94 -5.00 14.07
C LEU A 100 6.93 -5.46 13.05
N GLU A 101 6.90 -4.83 11.89
CA GLU A 101 6.02 -5.25 10.80
C GLU A 101 6.35 -6.65 10.30
N GLU A 102 7.63 -6.96 10.13
CA GLU A 102 8.07 -8.30 9.74
C GLU A 102 7.64 -9.36 10.74
N GLU A 103 7.78 -9.08 12.02
CA GLU A 103 7.34 -9.99 13.08
C GLU A 103 5.84 -10.18 13.07
N GLN A 104 5.08 -9.11 12.92
CA GLN A 104 3.62 -9.17 12.84
C GLN A 104 3.16 -9.94 11.62
N THR A 105 3.77 -9.69 10.47
CA THR A 105 3.46 -10.41 9.24
C THR A 105 3.76 -11.89 9.40
N ARG A 106 4.90 -12.22 9.97
CA ARG A 106 5.32 -13.60 10.21
C ARG A 106 4.35 -14.31 11.15
N ARG A 107 3.94 -13.64 12.23
CA ARG A 107 2.94 -14.17 13.16
C ARG A 107 1.60 -14.42 12.48
N ARG A 108 1.14 -13.48 11.66
CA ARG A 108 -0.13 -13.63 10.93
C ARG A 108 -0.07 -14.79 9.95
N GLU A 109 1.03 -14.92 9.23
CA GLU A 109 1.24 -16.03 8.30
C GLU A 109 1.29 -17.36 9.03
N GLU A 110 1.97 -17.42 10.17
CA GLU A 110 2.06 -18.61 10.99
C GLU A 110 0.71 -18.97 11.58
N GLU A 111 -0.01 -18.00 12.14
CA GLU A 111 -1.36 -18.21 12.66
C GLU A 111 -2.33 -18.64 11.57
N ALA A 112 -2.26 -18.04 10.40
CA ALA A 112 -3.10 -18.41 9.26
C ALA A 112 -2.81 -19.85 8.81
N ARG A 113 -1.53 -20.24 8.78
CA ARG A 113 -1.12 -21.59 8.43
C ARG A 113 -1.60 -22.60 9.47
N LEU A 114 -1.46 -22.29 10.74
CA LEU A 114 -1.94 -23.15 11.83
C LEU A 114 -3.45 -23.24 11.82
N ALA A 115 -4.16 -22.14 11.58
CA ALA A 115 -5.61 -22.14 11.47
C ALA A 115 -6.09 -22.95 10.27
N ALA A 116 -5.42 -22.83 9.13
CA ALA A 116 -5.74 -23.62 7.94
C ALA A 116 -5.52 -25.11 8.18
N THR A 117 -4.43 -25.48 8.87
CA THR A 117 -4.16 -26.87 9.24
C THR A 117 -5.20 -27.39 10.22
N ARG A 118 -5.58 -26.58 11.21
CA ARG A 118 -6.61 -26.92 12.19
C ARG A 118 -7.97 -27.12 11.51
N THR A 119 -8.35 -26.20 10.65
CA THR A 119 -9.61 -26.30 9.90
C THR A 119 -9.62 -27.53 9.00
N ARG A 120 -8.49 -27.88 8.39
CA ARG A 120 -8.38 -29.08 7.56
C ARG A 120 -8.56 -30.34 8.39
N ASN A 121 -7.95 -30.41 9.58
CA ASN A 121 -8.10 -31.55 10.48
C ASN A 121 -9.53 -31.64 11.02
N GLU A 122 -10.13 -30.53 11.39
CA GLU A 122 -11.51 -30.46 11.84
C GLU A 122 -12.48 -30.80 10.70
N GLY A 123 -12.16 -30.38 9.46
CA GLY A 123 -12.93 -30.72 8.28
C GLY A 123 -12.90 -32.19 7.97
N ASP A 124 -11.77 -32.86 8.17
CA ASP A 124 -11.68 -34.31 7.99
C ASP A 124 -12.46 -35.06 9.06
N GLU A 125 -12.48 -34.54 10.28
CA GLU A 125 -13.32 -35.10 11.36
C GLU A 125 -14.79 -34.82 11.15
N ASP A 126 -15.11 -33.61 10.68
CA ASP A 126 -16.47 -33.16 10.43
C ASP A 126 -17.11 -33.82 9.21
N GLU A 127 -16.32 -34.32 8.27
CA GLU A 127 -16.87 -35.10 7.15
C GLU A 127 -17.60 -36.38 7.64
N ASP A 128 -17.08 -36.97 8.69
CA ASP A 128 -17.77 -38.11 9.33
C ASP A 128 -19.02 -37.66 10.09
N ASP A 129 -19.01 -36.44 10.64
CA ASP A 129 -20.14 -35.88 11.38
C ASP A 129 -21.18 -35.22 10.45
N GLU A 130 -20.75 -34.65 9.32
CA GLU A 130 -21.65 -34.06 8.32
C GLU A 130 -22.63 -35.06 7.75
N ASP A 131 -22.19 -36.31 7.57
CA ASP A 131 -23.04 -37.40 7.11
C ASP A 131 -24.19 -37.69 8.09
N GLU A 132 -24.01 -37.31 9.36
CA GLU A 132 -25.05 -37.40 10.39
C GLU A 132 -25.95 -36.16 10.41
N ASP A 133 -25.38 -34.96 10.17
CA ASP A 133 -26.09 -33.69 10.23
C ASP A 133 -26.98 -33.44 9.01
N ASP A 134 -26.68 -34.02 7.86
CA ASP A 134 -27.50 -33.91 6.65
C ASP A 134 -28.78 -34.75 6.71
N ASP A 135 -28.93 -35.51 7.75
CA ASP A 135 -30.17 -36.25 8.03
C ASP A 135 -31.16 -35.35 8.80
#